data_2c45356b252b3c7083464514d0a54766
#
_entry.id   2c45356b252b3c7083464514d0a54766
#
_cell.length_a   1.000
_cell.length_b   1.000
_cell.length_c   1.000
_cell.angle_alpha   90.00
_cell.angle_beta   90.00
_cell.angle_gamma   90.00
#
_symmetry.space_group_name_H-M   'P 1'
#
loop_
_entity.id
_entity.type
_entity.pdbx_description
1 polymer ?
#
loop_
_entity_poly.entity_id
_entity_poly.type
_entity_poly.pdbx_seq_one_letter_code
_entity_poly.pdbx_strand_id
1 'polypeptide(L)'
;MEEKILIQGLCNRINGAFVENGHGMLTNKRFIYSKHSLAKIAAMGVLVNLTKGDFDFDIEVSDIVEVSERKRVFQRILVITTSRGEKYEFYFSKIEEWKIHFNNLLSQSPEIKIQPVNSAADELKKFKDLLDSGVITQEEFEVQKEKLLGN
;
A
#
# COMPACT_ATOMS: atom_id res chain seq x y z
N MET A 1 18.53 15.16 -0.37
CA MET A 1 17.24 15.41 -1.06
C MET A 1 16.22 15.85 -0.01
N GLU A 2 15.58 16.97 -0.24
CA GLU A 2 14.56 17.48 0.66
C GLU A 2 13.36 16.54 0.76
N GLU A 3 12.81 16.43 1.95
CA GLU A 3 11.58 15.68 2.16
C GLU A 3 10.38 16.51 1.71
N LYS A 4 9.61 15.99 0.78
CA LYS A 4 8.44 16.66 0.19
C LYS A 4 7.17 15.87 0.44
N ILE A 5 6.10 16.57 0.76
CA ILE A 5 4.77 15.97 0.95
C ILE A 5 4.18 15.66 -0.43
N LEU A 6 3.78 14.42 -0.64
CA LEU A 6 3.13 13.96 -1.86
C LEU A 6 1.60 13.97 -1.74
N ILE A 7 1.08 13.49 -0.62
CA ILE A 7 -0.34 13.48 -0.29
C ILE A 7 -0.53 13.48 1.22
N GLN A 8 -1.61 14.08 1.67
CA GLN A 8 -2.05 14.05 3.06
C GLN A 8 -3.56 14.05 3.15
N GLY A 9 -4.11 13.55 4.24
CA GLY A 9 -5.56 13.53 4.44
C GLY A 9 -5.99 12.68 5.62
N LEU A 10 -7.29 12.55 5.76
CA LEU A 10 -7.88 11.70 6.80
C LEU A 10 -7.49 10.24 6.56
N CYS A 11 -7.02 9.62 7.63
CA CYS A 11 -6.54 8.26 7.62
C CYS A 11 -6.89 7.61 8.95
N ASN A 12 -7.71 6.56 8.91
CA ASN A 12 -8.07 5.82 10.11
C ASN A 12 -7.24 4.54 10.18
N ARG A 13 -6.52 4.36 11.27
CA ARG A 13 -5.77 3.15 11.51
C ARG A 13 -6.68 2.05 12.04
N ILE A 14 -6.54 0.87 11.48
CA ILE A 14 -7.24 -0.33 11.96
C ILE A 14 -6.25 -1.16 12.77
N ASN A 15 -6.56 -1.30 14.06
CA ASN A 15 -5.73 -2.05 14.99
C ASN A 15 -6.58 -3.15 15.64
N GLY A 16 -6.60 -4.33 15.03
CA GLY A 16 -7.46 -5.41 15.45
C GLY A 16 -8.94 -5.07 15.29
N ALA A 17 -9.67 -5.04 16.40
CA ALA A 17 -11.09 -4.67 16.43
C ALA A 17 -11.32 -3.15 16.55
N PHE A 18 -10.26 -2.39 16.80
CA PHE A 18 -10.36 -0.94 17.04
C PHE A 18 -10.02 -0.15 15.78
N VAL A 19 -10.73 0.96 15.60
CA VAL A 19 -10.45 1.94 14.54
C VAL A 19 -10.04 3.24 15.21
N GLU A 20 -8.84 3.70 14.91
CA GLU A 20 -8.29 4.94 15.45
C GLU A 20 -8.34 6.03 14.38
N ASN A 21 -9.08 7.09 14.66
CA ASN A 21 -9.18 8.23 13.76
C ASN A 21 -7.86 9.01 13.77
N GLY A 22 -7.42 9.43 12.60
CA GLY A 22 -6.17 10.16 12.49
C GLY A 22 -5.96 10.79 11.14
N HIS A 23 -4.72 11.22 10.92
CA HIS A 23 -4.26 11.84 9.68
C HIS A 23 -3.04 11.10 9.16
N GLY A 24 -3.00 10.92 7.86
CA GLY A 24 -1.86 10.35 7.16
C GLY A 24 -1.15 11.40 6.31
N MET A 25 0.15 11.26 6.18
CA MET A 25 0.97 12.07 5.32
C MET A 25 2.00 11.18 4.64
N LEU A 26 2.03 11.18 3.32
CA LEU A 26 3.04 10.47 2.55
C LEU A 26 4.02 11.47 1.97
N THR A 27 5.29 11.25 2.25
CA THR A 27 6.38 12.04 1.68
C THR A 27 7.18 11.18 0.72
N ASN A 28 8.15 11.78 0.07
CA ASN A 28 9.10 11.04 -0.76
C ASN A 28 10.06 10.14 0.04
N LYS A 29 10.01 10.21 1.38
CA LYS A 29 10.89 9.41 2.26
C LYS A 29 10.16 8.47 3.19
N ARG A 30 8.95 8.84 3.64
CA ARG A 30 8.22 8.07 4.65
C ARG A 30 6.72 8.30 4.63
N PHE A 31 5.97 7.36 5.20
CA PHE A 31 4.57 7.53 5.56
C PHE A 31 4.47 7.87 7.04
N ILE A 32 3.72 8.91 7.36
CA ILE A 32 3.55 9.42 8.73
C ILE A 32 2.09 9.30 9.12
N TYR A 33 1.84 8.77 10.31
CA TYR A 33 0.52 8.71 10.91
C TYR A 33 0.48 9.48 12.22
N SER A 34 -0.56 10.27 12.41
CA SER A 34 -0.80 10.99 13.65
C SER A 34 -2.29 11.04 13.99
N LYS A 35 -2.61 10.88 15.26
CA LYS A 35 -3.97 11.10 15.79
C LYS A 35 -4.33 12.59 15.81
N HIS A 36 -3.33 13.44 15.76
CA HIS A 36 -3.50 14.89 15.73
C HIS A 36 -3.41 15.42 14.31
N SER A 37 -4.00 16.59 14.07
CA SER A 37 -3.97 17.21 12.75
C SER A 37 -2.54 17.55 12.32
N LEU A 38 -2.17 17.13 11.12
CA LEU A 38 -0.89 17.47 10.48
C LEU A 38 -1.00 18.72 9.59
N ALA A 39 -2.13 19.42 9.64
CA ALA A 39 -2.41 20.55 8.75
C ALA A 39 -1.38 21.70 8.86
N LYS A 40 -0.86 21.95 10.07
CA LYS A 40 0.17 22.99 10.27
C LYS A 40 1.47 22.64 9.57
N ILE A 41 1.82 21.37 9.54
CA ILE A 41 3.03 20.88 8.88
C ILE A 41 2.86 20.96 7.37
N ALA A 42 1.69 20.60 6.89
CA ALA A 42 1.35 20.63 5.46
C ALA A 42 1.37 22.06 4.88
N ALA A 43 0.99 23.05 5.65
CA ALA A 43 0.98 24.43 5.21
C ALA A 43 2.38 24.97 4.88
N MET A 44 3.42 24.33 5.40
CA MET A 44 4.82 24.73 5.14
C MET A 44 5.41 24.09 3.87
N GLY A 45 4.74 23.10 3.27
CA GLY A 45 5.14 22.43 2.03
C GLY A 45 6.42 21.61 2.07
N VAL A 46 7.28 21.86 3.04
CA VAL A 46 8.56 21.17 3.25
C VAL A 46 8.66 20.77 4.72
N LEU A 47 9.00 19.51 4.96
CA LEU A 47 9.19 19.02 6.32
C LEU A 47 10.58 19.39 6.81
N VAL A 48 10.68 20.51 7.51
CA VAL A 48 11.92 20.92 8.16
C VAL A 48 11.83 20.55 9.64
N ASN A 49 12.71 19.65 10.08
CA ASN A 49 12.86 19.26 11.49
C ASN A 49 11.64 18.59 12.15
N LEU A 50 10.93 17.76 11.42
CA LEU A 50 9.89 16.93 12.01
C LEU A 50 10.52 15.86 12.91
N THR A 51 10.22 15.92 14.21
CA THR A 51 10.75 14.99 15.20
C THR A 51 9.70 13.93 15.59
N LYS A 52 10.16 12.84 16.19
CA LYS A 52 9.27 11.74 16.64
C LYS A 52 8.20 12.15 17.66
N GLY A 53 8.28 13.35 18.22
CA GLY A 53 7.26 13.88 19.12
C GLY A 53 6.06 14.53 18.42
N ASP A 54 6.19 14.80 17.12
CA ASP A 54 5.17 15.53 16.35
C ASP A 54 4.12 14.62 15.72
N PHE A 55 4.34 13.30 15.75
CA PHE A 55 3.43 12.29 15.19
C PHE A 55 3.48 10.99 16.00
N ASP A 56 2.53 10.09 15.78
CA ASP A 56 2.45 8.82 16.53
C ASP A 56 3.48 7.80 16.05
N PHE A 57 3.61 7.61 14.72
CA PHE A 57 4.65 6.77 14.13
C PHE A 57 4.88 7.13 12.65
N ASP A 58 6.01 6.66 12.14
CA ASP A 58 6.33 6.75 10.72
C ASP A 58 6.84 5.40 10.20
N ILE A 59 6.73 5.22 8.88
CA ILE A 59 7.24 4.05 8.17
C ILE A 59 8.09 4.59 7.02
N GLU A 60 9.39 4.31 7.04
CA GLU A 60 10.27 4.72 5.95
C GLU A 60 9.89 3.99 4.66
N VAL A 61 9.91 4.69 3.54
CA VAL A 61 9.60 4.10 2.22
C VAL A 61 10.52 2.93 1.91
N SER A 62 11.80 3.02 2.32
CA SER A 62 12.77 1.95 2.17
C SER A 62 12.40 0.67 2.92
N ASP A 63 11.59 0.77 3.98
CA ASP A 63 11.11 -0.38 4.74
C ASP A 63 9.81 -0.98 4.20
N ILE A 64 9.13 -0.31 3.27
CA ILE A 64 7.88 -0.81 2.69
C ILE A 64 8.19 -1.80 1.57
N VAL A 65 7.77 -3.04 1.73
CA VAL A 65 7.96 -4.09 0.72
C VAL A 65 6.72 -4.34 -0.12
N GLU A 66 5.54 -4.03 0.42
CA GLU A 66 4.29 -4.24 -0.27
C GLU A 66 3.23 -3.26 0.21
N VAL A 67 2.42 -2.78 -0.72
CA VAL A 67 1.18 -2.05 -0.43
C VAL A 67 0.06 -2.76 -1.17
N SER A 68 -0.87 -3.35 -0.43
CA SER A 68 -1.98 -4.14 -0.97
C SER A 68 -3.32 -3.59 -0.48
N GLU A 69 -4.40 -4.05 -1.09
CA GLU A 69 -5.75 -3.65 -0.75
C GLU A 69 -6.54 -4.85 -0.23
N ARG A 70 -7.29 -4.63 0.84
CA ARG A 70 -8.18 -5.64 1.44
C ARG A 70 -9.59 -5.04 1.58
N LYS A 71 -10.60 -5.84 1.32
CA LYS A 71 -12.00 -5.46 1.58
C LYS A 71 -12.40 -5.88 2.99
N ARG A 72 -13.06 -5.00 3.71
CA ARG A 72 -13.67 -5.26 4.99
C ARG A 72 -15.12 -4.80 4.96
N VAL A 73 -16.07 -5.74 4.87
CA VAL A 73 -17.50 -5.48 4.74
C VAL A 73 -17.77 -4.55 3.55
N PHE A 74 -17.94 -3.25 3.76
CA PHE A 74 -18.20 -2.25 2.72
C PHE A 74 -17.03 -1.28 2.52
N GLN A 75 -15.90 -1.51 3.19
CA GLN A 75 -14.76 -0.61 3.16
C GLN A 75 -13.55 -1.25 2.49
N ARG A 76 -12.82 -0.44 1.75
CA ARG A 76 -11.54 -0.81 1.15
C ARG A 76 -10.42 -0.34 2.09
N ILE A 77 -9.55 -1.24 2.44
CA ILE A 77 -8.46 -0.99 3.40
C ILE A 77 -7.14 -1.18 2.67
N LEU A 78 -6.22 -0.24 2.88
CA LEU A 78 -4.86 -0.33 2.37
C LEU A 78 -3.99 -0.98 3.44
N VAL A 79 -3.22 -2.00 3.04
CA VAL A 79 -2.31 -2.74 3.91
C VAL A 79 -0.88 -2.44 3.50
N ILE A 80 -0.11 -1.87 4.42
CA ILE A 80 1.32 -1.59 4.22
C ILE A 80 2.11 -2.68 4.94
N THR A 81 2.91 -3.43 4.19
CA THR A 81 3.77 -4.49 4.75
C THR A 81 5.22 -4.01 4.72
N THR A 82 5.89 -4.14 5.86
CA THR A 82 7.29 -3.75 6.01
C THR A 82 8.25 -4.91 5.81
N SER A 83 9.52 -4.61 5.64
CA SER A 83 10.59 -5.61 5.50
C SER A 83 10.72 -6.52 6.73
N ARG A 84 10.22 -6.09 7.88
CA ARG A 84 10.17 -6.89 9.11
C ARG A 84 8.96 -7.81 9.20
N GLY A 85 8.06 -7.76 8.20
CA GLY A 85 6.82 -8.53 8.22
C GLY A 85 5.68 -7.85 8.98
N GLU A 86 5.86 -6.64 9.45
CA GLU A 86 4.81 -5.88 10.11
C GLU A 86 3.77 -5.42 9.09
N LYS A 87 2.51 -5.51 9.46
CA LYS A 87 1.39 -5.07 8.61
C LYS A 87 0.62 -3.96 9.29
N TYR A 88 0.51 -2.84 8.60
CA TYR A 88 -0.27 -1.69 9.03
C TYR A 88 -1.48 -1.53 8.13
N GLU A 89 -2.67 -1.46 8.71
CA GLU A 89 -3.92 -1.36 7.98
C GLU A 89 -4.55 0.01 8.19
N PHE A 90 -4.91 0.66 7.08
CA PHE A 90 -5.50 1.99 7.10
C PHE A 90 -6.71 2.10 6.18
N TYR A 91 -7.69 2.84 6.65
CA TYR A 91 -8.78 3.33 5.83
C TYR A 91 -8.49 4.77 5.42
N PHE A 92 -8.41 5.01 4.12
CA PHE A 92 -8.20 6.35 3.57
C PHE A 92 -9.49 6.84 2.90
N SER A 93 -9.85 8.09 3.11
CA SER A 93 -11.03 8.68 2.47
C SER A 93 -10.92 8.73 0.94
N LYS A 94 -9.70 8.80 0.42
CA LYS A 94 -9.40 8.83 -1.02
C LYS A 94 -8.38 7.76 -1.39
N ILE A 95 -8.74 6.52 -1.14
CA ILE A 95 -7.84 5.37 -1.27
C ILE A 95 -7.15 5.27 -2.65
N GLU A 96 -7.86 5.62 -3.75
CA GLU A 96 -7.27 5.55 -5.08
C GLU A 96 -6.11 6.53 -5.27
N GLU A 97 -6.24 7.75 -4.75
CA GLU A 97 -5.16 8.74 -4.81
C GLU A 97 -3.93 8.28 -4.00
N TRP A 98 -4.16 7.72 -2.81
CA TRP A 98 -3.10 7.17 -1.97
C TRP A 98 -2.39 6.01 -2.64
N LYS A 99 -3.13 5.10 -3.27
CA LYS A 99 -2.57 3.97 -4.01
C LYS A 99 -1.65 4.44 -5.14
N ILE A 100 -2.07 5.43 -5.90
CA ILE A 100 -1.28 5.99 -7.00
C ILE A 100 0.05 6.56 -6.48
N HIS A 101 0.00 7.35 -5.41
CA HIS A 101 1.22 7.91 -4.82
C HIS A 101 2.16 6.85 -4.25
N PHE A 102 1.63 5.85 -3.54
CA PHE A 102 2.43 4.73 -3.05
C PHE A 102 3.08 3.96 -4.21
N ASN A 103 2.30 3.62 -5.23
CA ASN A 103 2.82 2.87 -6.37
C ASN A 103 3.90 3.64 -7.13
N ASN A 104 3.70 4.92 -7.36
CA ASN A 104 4.70 5.76 -8.01
C ASN A 104 6.00 5.83 -7.20
N LEU A 105 5.86 6.00 -5.89
CA LEU A 105 7.00 6.12 -4.99
C LEU A 105 7.80 4.81 -4.91
N LEU A 106 7.10 3.68 -4.79
CA LEU A 106 7.72 2.37 -4.70
C LEU A 106 8.34 1.92 -6.04
N SER A 107 7.77 2.30 -7.18
CA SER A 107 8.33 1.98 -8.50
C SER A 107 9.62 2.75 -8.81
N GLN A 108 9.87 3.87 -8.15
CA GLN A 108 11.09 4.66 -8.29
C GLN A 108 12.25 4.12 -7.46
N SER A 109 11.99 3.23 -6.51
CA SER A 109 13.02 2.64 -5.66
C SER A 109 13.56 1.37 -6.31
N PRO A 110 14.88 1.30 -6.64
CA PRO A 110 15.44 0.14 -7.31
C PRO A 110 15.46 -1.14 -6.46
N GLU A 111 15.31 -1.02 -5.16
CA GLU A 111 15.35 -2.15 -4.23
C GLU A 111 13.97 -2.75 -3.92
N ILE A 112 12.92 -2.00 -4.21
CA ILE A 112 11.56 -2.45 -3.95
C ILE A 112 10.95 -2.87 -5.28
N LYS A 113 11.08 -4.14 -5.59
CA LYS A 113 10.26 -4.74 -6.63
C LYS A 113 8.85 -4.82 -6.10
N ILE A 114 8.03 -3.80 -6.43
CA ILE A 114 6.61 -4.04 -6.41
C ILE A 114 6.39 -5.07 -7.50
N GLN A 115 6.19 -6.30 -7.08
CA GLN A 115 5.49 -7.19 -7.96
C GLN A 115 4.09 -6.61 -8.07
N PRO A 116 3.68 -6.17 -9.26
CA PRO A 116 2.28 -5.85 -9.42
C PRO A 116 1.54 -7.08 -8.94
N VAL A 117 0.74 -6.90 -7.92
CA VAL A 117 -0.17 -7.95 -7.48
C VAL A 117 -0.94 -8.32 -8.73
N ASN A 118 -0.66 -9.51 -9.26
CA ASN A 118 -1.23 -10.07 -10.46
C ASN A 118 -0.69 -9.51 -11.78
N SER A 119 0.62 -9.64 -12.03
CA SER A 119 1.02 -9.70 -13.43
C SER A 119 0.36 -10.95 -14.04
N ALA A 120 -0.16 -10.85 -15.26
CA ALA A 120 -0.78 -11.98 -15.95
C ALA A 120 0.14 -13.22 -15.95
N ALA A 121 1.47 -13.01 -16.02
CA ALA A 121 2.46 -14.06 -15.97
C ALA A 121 2.50 -14.78 -14.62
N ASP A 122 2.39 -14.06 -13.50
CA ASP A 122 2.39 -14.65 -12.16
C ASP A 122 1.12 -15.44 -11.89
N GLU A 123 -0.02 -14.96 -12.34
CA GLU A 123 -1.28 -15.68 -12.24
C GLU A 123 -1.29 -16.95 -13.11
N LEU A 124 -0.77 -16.87 -14.32
CA LEU A 124 -0.62 -18.05 -15.19
C LEU A 124 0.25 -19.11 -14.52
N LYS A 125 1.32 -18.72 -13.87
CA LYS A 125 2.18 -19.64 -13.13
C LYS A 125 1.44 -20.32 -11.98
N LYS A 126 0.64 -19.56 -11.24
CA LYS A 126 -0.20 -20.12 -10.18
C LYS A 126 -1.22 -21.12 -10.71
N PHE A 127 -1.89 -20.79 -11.81
CA PHE A 127 -2.85 -21.70 -12.46
C PHE A 127 -2.17 -22.93 -13.02
N LYS A 128 -0.97 -22.80 -13.56
CA LYS A 128 -0.19 -23.94 -14.04
C LYS A 128 0.17 -24.87 -12.88
N ASP A 129 0.57 -24.34 -11.75
CA ASP A 129 0.87 -25.11 -10.54
C ASP A 129 -0.39 -25.86 -10.05
N LEU A 130 -1.56 -25.22 -10.11
CA LEU A 130 -2.84 -25.84 -9.79
C LEU A 130 -3.21 -26.95 -10.77
N LEU A 131 -2.93 -26.75 -12.06
CA LEU A 131 -3.14 -27.76 -13.09
C LEU A 131 -2.24 -28.98 -12.86
N ASP A 132 -0.96 -28.76 -12.58
CA ASP A 132 0.02 -29.82 -12.32
C ASP A 132 -0.31 -30.62 -11.06
N SER A 133 -0.92 -29.97 -10.06
CA SER A 133 -1.39 -30.63 -8.83
C SER A 133 -2.74 -31.32 -8.95
N GLY A 134 -3.42 -31.16 -10.09
CA GLY A 134 -4.72 -31.78 -10.35
C GLY A 134 -5.92 -31.08 -9.72
N VAL A 135 -5.73 -29.86 -9.21
CA VAL A 135 -6.82 -29.06 -8.59
C VAL A 135 -7.76 -28.47 -9.64
N ILE A 136 -7.22 -28.13 -10.82
CA ILE A 136 -8.01 -27.63 -11.96
C ILE A 136 -7.76 -28.50 -13.19
N THR A 137 -8.71 -28.47 -14.15
CA THR A 137 -8.59 -29.19 -15.40
C THR A 137 -7.86 -28.36 -16.46
N GLN A 138 -7.42 -29.02 -17.53
CA GLN A 138 -6.78 -28.35 -18.67
C GLN A 138 -7.72 -27.31 -19.28
N GLU A 139 -9.00 -27.60 -19.40
CA GLU A 139 -10.02 -26.70 -19.93
C GLU A 139 -10.17 -25.45 -19.07
N GLU A 140 -10.20 -25.61 -17.76
CA GLU A 140 -10.24 -24.51 -16.79
C GLU A 140 -9.01 -23.62 -16.88
N PHE A 141 -7.85 -24.22 -17.04
CA PHE A 141 -6.60 -23.49 -17.24
C PHE A 141 -6.63 -22.64 -18.52
N GLU A 142 -7.08 -23.21 -19.64
CA GLU A 142 -7.19 -22.51 -20.92
C GLU A 142 -8.15 -21.32 -20.84
N VAL A 143 -9.29 -21.46 -20.17
CA VAL A 143 -10.25 -20.37 -19.95
C VAL A 143 -9.62 -19.23 -19.16
N GLN A 144 -8.92 -19.53 -18.09
CA GLN A 144 -8.25 -18.51 -17.28
C GLN A 144 -7.11 -17.82 -18.04
N LYS A 145 -6.38 -18.60 -18.83
CA LYS A 145 -5.31 -18.08 -19.68
C LYS A 145 -5.84 -17.04 -20.69
N GLU A 146 -6.95 -17.32 -21.35
CA GLU A 146 -7.58 -16.38 -22.29
C GLU A 146 -8.02 -15.10 -21.58
N LYS A 147 -8.62 -15.19 -20.42
CA LYS A 147 -9.05 -14.02 -19.63
C LYS A 147 -7.87 -13.15 -19.21
N LEU A 148 -6.76 -13.76 -18.80
CA LEU A 148 -5.57 -13.03 -18.34
C LEU A 148 -4.79 -12.37 -19.48
N LEU A 149 -4.84 -12.93 -20.67
CA LEU A 149 -4.15 -12.39 -21.86
C LEU A 149 -4.96 -11.34 -22.60
N GLY A 150 -6.15 -10.98 -22.11
CA GLY A 150 -6.90 -9.83 -22.60
C GLY A 150 -7.65 -10.02 -23.91
N ASN A 151 -7.97 -11.24 -24.25
CA ASN A 151 -8.82 -11.57 -25.40
C ASN A 151 -10.27 -11.76 -24.99
#